data_0dd15e5de26ba214c645488751a82577
#
_entry.id   0dd15e5de26ba214c645488751a82577
#
_cell.length_a   1.000
_cell.length_b   1.000
_cell.length_c   1.000
_cell.angle_alpha   90.00
_cell.angle_beta   90.00
_cell.angle_gamma   90.00
#
_symmetry.space_group_name_H-M   'P 1'
#
loop_
_entity.id
_entity.type
_entity.pdbx_description
1 polymer ?
#
loop_
_entity_poly.entity_id
_entity_poly.type
_entity_poly.pdbx_seq_one_letter_code
_entity_poly.pdbx_strand_id
1 'polypeptide(L)'
;ANIIYTSPILHWVSNPADMEAAFPKDSPEREVVRNIPSVWEETIVLPPSAIGECAAFARRSENQWYIALMNGDGRERTVSIPLNFLDKNTAYQATILRDLAEKNDGWSVETGKVTSENALSFTMRIKGGGIVRMVPSGTRHPAP
;
A
#
# COMPACT_ATOMS: atom_id res chain seq x y z
N ALA A 1 4.76 3.16 6.69
CA ALA A 1 5.54 2.61 7.81
C ALA A 1 4.93 1.29 8.32
N ASN A 2 3.66 1.23 8.73
CA ASN A 2 3.03 0.07 9.42
C ASN A 2 3.03 -1.24 8.63
N ILE A 3 3.08 -1.19 7.31
CA ILE A 3 3.18 -2.40 6.46
C ILE A 3 4.64 -2.82 6.26
N ILE A 4 5.59 -1.89 6.37
CA ILE A 4 7.03 -2.17 6.17
C ILE A 4 7.66 -2.70 7.45
N TYR A 5 7.35 -2.11 8.59
CA TYR A 5 7.90 -2.54 9.87
C TYR A 5 7.23 -3.83 10.37
N THR A 6 8.00 -4.66 11.04
CA THR A 6 7.58 -5.98 11.52
C THR A 6 6.90 -5.95 12.89
N SER A 7 6.57 -4.78 13.41
CA SER A 7 5.89 -4.66 14.71
C SER A 7 4.42 -5.07 14.59
N PRO A 8 3.93 -5.96 15.45
CA PRO A 8 2.50 -6.29 15.53
C PRO A 8 1.67 -5.18 16.20
N ILE A 9 2.33 -4.20 16.79
CA ILE A 9 1.67 -3.06 17.43
C ILE A 9 1.65 -1.90 16.44
N LEU A 10 0.47 -1.57 15.96
CA LEU A 10 0.26 -0.44 15.06
C LEU A 10 -0.19 0.77 15.86
N HIS A 11 0.65 1.79 15.92
CA HIS A 11 0.34 3.05 16.59
C HIS A 11 0.05 4.16 15.57
N TRP A 12 -1.06 4.84 15.76
CA TRP A 12 -1.40 6.08 15.09
C TRP A 12 -1.29 7.21 16.11
N VAL A 13 -0.28 8.03 15.95
CA VAL A 13 -0.07 9.20 16.82
C VAL A 13 -0.67 10.41 16.13
N SER A 14 -1.95 10.65 16.38
CA SER A 14 -2.67 11.83 15.90
C SER A 14 -3.88 12.07 16.78
N ASN A 15 -4.39 13.29 16.81
CA ASN A 15 -5.67 13.54 17.45
C ASN A 15 -6.83 13.08 16.54
N PRO A 16 -8.02 12.80 17.10
CA PRO A 16 -9.15 12.31 16.31
C PRO A 16 -9.58 13.25 15.18
N ALA A 17 -9.50 14.56 15.36
CA ALA A 17 -9.90 15.54 14.34
C ALA A 17 -8.96 15.53 13.14
N ASP A 18 -7.65 15.43 13.37
CA ASP A 18 -6.66 15.33 12.28
C ASP A 18 -6.80 14.01 11.54
N MET A 19 -7.12 12.92 12.25
CA MET A 19 -7.39 11.62 11.62
C MET A 19 -8.66 11.66 10.74
N GLU A 20 -9.71 12.33 11.18
CA GLU A 20 -10.94 12.47 10.40
C GLU A 20 -10.74 13.37 9.17
N ALA A 21 -9.93 14.41 9.31
CA ALA A 21 -9.56 15.30 8.19
C ALA A 21 -8.70 14.59 7.14
N ALA A 22 -7.71 13.79 7.59
CA ALA A 22 -6.81 13.05 6.71
C ALA A 22 -7.47 11.84 6.05
N PHE A 23 -8.37 11.16 6.77
CA PHE A 23 -9.06 9.96 6.34
C PHE A 23 -10.58 10.10 6.57
N PRO A 24 -11.30 10.82 5.70
CA PRO A 24 -12.73 11.03 5.83
C PRO A 24 -13.50 9.71 5.95
N LYS A 25 -14.62 9.75 6.67
CA LYS A 25 -15.49 8.59 6.81
C LYS A 25 -15.90 8.09 5.41
N ASP A 26 -15.87 6.76 5.23
CA ASP A 26 -16.22 6.08 3.98
C ASP A 26 -15.28 6.37 2.78
N SER A 27 -14.11 6.97 3.03
CA SER A 27 -13.10 7.16 1.99
C SER A 27 -12.30 5.87 1.72
N PRO A 28 -11.86 5.64 0.46
CA PRO A 28 -11.06 4.48 0.11
C PRO A 28 -9.74 4.40 0.87
N GLU A 29 -9.10 5.51 1.15
CA GLU A 29 -7.87 5.60 1.93
C GLU A 29 -8.09 5.20 3.38
N ARG A 30 -9.22 5.59 3.99
CA ARG A 30 -9.57 5.16 5.34
C ARG A 30 -9.79 3.66 5.40
N GLU A 31 -10.40 3.09 4.38
CA GLU A 31 -10.60 1.65 4.27
C GLU A 31 -9.25 0.91 4.21
N VAL A 32 -8.30 1.40 3.41
CA VAL A 32 -6.96 0.81 3.35
C VAL A 32 -6.29 0.84 4.71
N VAL A 33 -6.26 1.99 5.36
CA VAL A 33 -5.58 2.20 6.65
C VAL A 33 -6.20 1.37 7.77
N ARG A 34 -7.53 1.33 7.84
CA ARG A 34 -8.29 0.60 8.87
C ARG A 34 -8.11 -0.91 8.78
N ASN A 35 -7.89 -1.41 7.57
CA ASN A 35 -7.76 -2.85 7.31
C ASN A 35 -6.29 -3.33 7.25
N ILE A 36 -5.30 -2.52 7.64
CA ILE A 36 -3.92 -2.98 7.74
C ILE A 36 -3.81 -4.05 8.83
N PRO A 37 -3.43 -5.29 8.48
CA PRO A 37 -3.29 -6.35 9.45
C PRO A 37 -2.12 -6.12 10.42
N SER A 38 -2.23 -6.63 11.63
CA SER A 38 -1.12 -6.68 12.59
C SER A 38 -0.24 -7.92 12.42
N VAL A 39 -0.77 -8.96 11.79
CA VAL A 39 -0.08 -10.24 11.56
C VAL A 39 -0.09 -10.53 10.05
N TRP A 40 1.05 -11.00 9.56
CA TRP A 40 1.27 -11.30 8.16
C TRP A 40 1.64 -12.78 7.99
N GLU A 41 0.99 -13.47 7.06
CA GLU A 41 1.27 -14.86 6.73
C GLU A 41 2.43 -15.00 5.77
N GLU A 42 2.63 -14.01 4.90
CA GLU A 42 3.67 -14.01 3.90
C GLU A 42 4.26 -12.62 3.71
N THR A 43 5.56 -12.55 3.46
CA THR A 43 6.28 -11.32 3.15
C THR A 43 7.25 -11.57 2.01
N ILE A 44 7.12 -10.80 0.95
CA ILE A 44 8.01 -10.82 -0.22
C ILE A 44 8.74 -9.48 -0.29
N VAL A 45 10.07 -9.54 -0.34
CA VAL A 45 10.90 -8.38 -0.64
C VAL A 45 10.90 -8.20 -2.16
N LEU A 46 10.36 -7.08 -2.61
CA LEU A 46 10.21 -6.82 -4.04
C LEU A 46 11.51 -6.30 -4.67
N PRO A 47 11.74 -6.52 -5.99
CA PRO A 47 13.00 -6.18 -6.66
C PRO A 47 13.53 -4.76 -6.49
N PRO A 48 12.70 -3.70 -6.37
CA PRO A 48 13.20 -2.34 -6.13
C PRO A 48 13.84 -2.12 -4.76
N SER A 49 13.74 -3.08 -3.83
CA SER A 49 14.31 -2.94 -2.49
C SER A 49 15.83 -2.91 -2.51
N ALA A 50 16.40 -1.88 -1.90
CA ALA A 50 17.82 -1.73 -1.67
C ALA A 50 18.05 -1.00 -0.34
N ILE A 51 18.97 -1.50 0.49
CA ILE A 51 19.26 -0.94 1.81
C ILE A 51 19.73 0.51 1.67
N GLY A 52 19.11 1.40 2.43
CA GLY A 52 19.40 2.82 2.42
C GLY A 52 18.75 3.61 1.28
N GLU A 53 18.16 2.94 0.29
CA GLU A 53 17.58 3.57 -0.90
C GLU A 53 16.06 3.43 -0.98
N CYS A 54 15.56 2.20 -0.97
CA CYS A 54 14.14 1.93 -1.13
C CYS A 54 13.73 0.68 -0.37
N ALA A 55 12.61 0.73 0.33
CA ALA A 55 11.95 -0.43 0.86
C ALA A 55 10.68 -0.71 0.04
N ALA A 56 10.56 -1.91 -0.50
CA ALA A 56 9.41 -2.36 -1.27
C ALA A 56 9.03 -3.78 -0.84
N PHE A 57 7.87 -3.92 -0.22
CA PHE A 57 7.38 -5.20 0.30
C PHE A 57 5.98 -5.49 -0.22
N ALA A 58 5.75 -6.76 -0.61
CA ALA A 58 4.41 -7.33 -0.72
C ALA A 58 4.16 -8.22 0.49
N ARG A 59 3.00 -8.07 1.13
CA ARG A 59 2.62 -8.82 2.32
C ARG A 59 1.20 -9.36 2.18
N ARG A 60 1.00 -10.59 2.58
CA ARG A 60 -0.30 -11.25 2.55
C ARG A 60 -0.84 -11.48 3.95
N SER A 61 -2.13 -11.22 4.10
CA SER A 61 -2.92 -11.66 5.24
C SER A 61 -4.25 -12.19 4.71
N GLU A 62 -4.55 -13.44 5.07
CA GLU A 62 -5.66 -14.18 4.50
C GLU A 62 -5.56 -14.24 2.95
N ASN A 63 -6.58 -13.74 2.25
CA ASN A 63 -6.62 -13.66 0.80
C ASN A 63 -6.29 -12.26 0.24
N GLN A 64 -5.84 -11.34 1.08
CA GLN A 64 -5.54 -9.96 0.69
C GLN A 64 -4.04 -9.73 0.61
N TRP A 65 -3.63 -8.96 -0.39
CA TRP A 65 -2.26 -8.51 -0.54
C TRP A 65 -2.14 -7.02 -0.30
N TYR A 66 -1.03 -6.65 0.31
CA TYR A 66 -0.64 -5.27 0.53
C TYR A 66 0.76 -5.06 -0.03
N ILE A 67 0.93 -3.97 -0.80
CA ILE A 67 2.25 -3.46 -1.18
C ILE A 67 2.51 -2.21 -0.38
N ALA A 68 3.71 -2.06 0.13
CA ALA A 68 4.18 -0.82 0.73
C ALA A 68 5.55 -0.46 0.17
N LEU A 69 5.66 0.80 -0.19
CA LEU A 69 6.86 1.41 -0.76
C LEU A 69 7.30 2.56 0.12
N MET A 70 8.61 2.69 0.30
CA MET A 70 9.22 3.80 1.02
C MET A 70 10.53 4.19 0.33
N ASN A 71 10.62 5.45 -0.09
CA ASN A 71 11.84 6.01 -0.65
C ASN A 71 12.72 6.55 0.49
N GLY A 72 13.86 5.93 0.72
CA GLY A 72 14.86 6.38 1.69
C GLY A 72 15.94 7.28 1.09
N ASP A 73 15.94 7.44 -0.23
CA ASP A 73 16.92 8.24 -0.96
C ASP A 73 16.63 9.75 -0.83
N GLY A 74 17.67 10.55 -0.99
CA GLY A 74 17.61 12.02 -1.04
C GLY A 74 17.11 12.58 -2.38
N ARG A 75 16.58 11.75 -3.28
CA ARG A 75 16.05 12.12 -4.61
C ARG A 75 14.73 11.44 -4.90
N GLU A 76 13.98 11.97 -5.85
CA GLU A 76 12.80 11.32 -6.40
C GLU A 76 13.18 9.99 -7.04
N ARG A 77 12.31 8.99 -6.92
CA ARG A 77 12.54 7.65 -7.47
C ARG A 77 11.28 7.12 -8.13
N THR A 78 11.42 6.64 -9.36
CA THR A 78 10.36 5.88 -10.05
C THR A 78 10.73 4.40 -10.07
N VAL A 79 9.79 3.56 -9.66
CA VAL A 79 9.94 2.09 -9.62
C VAL A 79 8.76 1.41 -10.29
N SER A 80 9.01 0.25 -10.89
CA SER A 80 7.98 -0.65 -11.42
C SER A 80 7.88 -1.89 -10.55
N ILE A 81 6.68 -2.22 -10.12
CA ILE A 81 6.38 -3.36 -9.25
C ILE A 81 5.60 -4.40 -10.05
N PRO A 82 6.22 -5.51 -10.47
CA PRO A 82 5.49 -6.61 -11.09
C PRO A 82 4.60 -7.31 -10.06
N LEU A 83 3.38 -7.67 -10.47
CA LEU A 83 2.40 -8.34 -9.61
C LEU A 83 2.40 -9.86 -9.78
N ASN A 84 3.47 -10.45 -10.27
CA ASN A 84 3.60 -11.88 -10.57
C ASN A 84 3.53 -12.80 -9.33
N PHE A 85 3.51 -12.24 -8.13
CA PHE A 85 3.27 -12.95 -6.87
C PHE A 85 1.78 -13.17 -6.58
N LEU A 86 0.88 -12.50 -7.29
CA LEU A 86 -0.57 -12.71 -7.17
C LEU A 86 -0.97 -14.06 -7.77
N ASP A 87 -2.07 -14.63 -7.27
CA ASP A 87 -2.61 -15.87 -7.79
C ASP A 87 -2.97 -15.74 -9.26
N LYS A 88 -2.51 -16.71 -10.07
CA LYS A 88 -2.86 -16.78 -11.49
C LYS A 88 -4.37 -16.96 -11.66
N ASN A 89 -4.92 -16.34 -12.70
CA ASN A 89 -6.34 -16.37 -13.03
C ASN A 89 -7.27 -15.72 -11.98
N THR A 90 -6.71 -14.99 -11.03
CA THR A 90 -7.48 -14.22 -10.05
C THR A 90 -7.37 -12.73 -10.37
N ALA A 91 -8.50 -12.06 -10.50
CA ALA A 91 -8.56 -10.62 -10.57
C ALA A 91 -8.71 -10.04 -9.15
N TYR A 92 -7.96 -8.98 -8.87
CA TYR A 92 -8.01 -8.28 -7.59
C TYR A 92 -8.53 -6.86 -7.79
N GLN A 93 -9.38 -6.41 -6.88
CA GLN A 93 -9.70 -5.00 -6.74
C GLN A 93 -8.57 -4.33 -5.96
N ALA A 94 -7.88 -3.42 -6.62
CA ALA A 94 -6.77 -2.67 -6.02
C ALA A 94 -7.24 -1.28 -5.60
N THR A 95 -6.84 -0.84 -4.41
CA THR A 95 -6.87 0.55 -3.94
C THR A 95 -5.43 1.00 -3.77
N ILE A 96 -5.04 2.03 -4.49
CA ILE A 96 -3.66 2.49 -4.63
C ILE A 96 -3.56 3.91 -4.08
N LEU A 97 -2.72 4.12 -3.08
CA LEU A 97 -2.38 5.43 -2.54
C LEU A 97 -0.97 5.79 -3.00
N ARG A 98 -0.82 6.95 -3.64
CA ARG A 98 0.45 7.45 -4.17
C ARG A 98 0.75 8.83 -3.63
N ASP A 99 2.02 9.13 -3.41
CA ASP A 99 2.46 10.50 -3.20
C ASP A 99 2.05 11.42 -4.36
N LEU A 100 1.66 12.64 -4.03
CA LEU A 100 1.52 13.72 -5.01
C LEU A 100 2.84 14.45 -5.14
N ALA A 101 3.40 14.49 -6.36
CA ALA A 101 4.68 15.15 -6.63
C ALA A 101 4.69 16.64 -6.25
N GLU A 102 3.56 17.30 -6.34
CA GLU A 102 3.44 18.76 -6.18
C GLU A 102 3.06 19.24 -4.76
N LYS A 103 2.74 18.31 -3.83
CA LYS A 103 2.31 18.68 -2.46
C LYS A 103 3.08 17.88 -1.42
N ASN A 104 3.66 18.55 -0.45
CA ASN A 104 4.50 17.93 0.59
C ASN A 104 3.75 16.98 1.53
N ASP A 105 2.44 17.03 1.59
CA ASP A 105 1.56 16.28 2.51
C ASP A 105 0.32 15.68 1.83
N GLY A 106 0.33 15.61 0.51
CA GLY A 106 -0.78 15.09 -0.27
C GLY A 106 -0.53 13.68 -0.83
N TRP A 107 -1.60 12.94 -1.01
CA TRP A 107 -1.62 11.69 -1.78
C TRP A 107 -2.78 11.67 -2.75
N SER A 108 -2.68 10.85 -3.78
CA SER A 108 -3.78 10.49 -4.68
C SER A 108 -4.27 9.09 -4.37
N VAL A 109 -5.53 8.85 -4.64
CA VAL A 109 -6.17 7.54 -4.50
C VAL A 109 -6.69 7.10 -5.85
N GLU A 110 -6.31 5.90 -6.26
CA GLU A 110 -6.80 5.25 -7.47
C GLU A 110 -7.40 3.90 -7.11
N THR A 111 -8.46 3.50 -7.79
CA THR A 111 -9.03 2.16 -7.69
C THR A 111 -9.10 1.50 -9.05
N GLY A 112 -8.83 0.21 -9.12
CA GLY A 112 -8.86 -0.51 -10.39
C GLY A 112 -8.75 -2.02 -10.20
N LYS A 113 -8.89 -2.76 -11.30
CA LYS A 113 -8.66 -4.20 -11.29
C LYS A 113 -7.25 -4.50 -11.75
N VAL A 114 -6.61 -5.44 -11.07
CA VAL A 114 -5.27 -5.93 -11.40
C VAL A 114 -5.22 -7.45 -11.36
N THR A 115 -4.25 -8.02 -12.08
CA THR A 115 -3.95 -9.45 -12.13
C THR A 115 -2.45 -9.68 -11.97
N SER A 116 -2.03 -10.92 -11.88
CA SER A 116 -0.60 -11.31 -11.83
C SER A 116 0.21 -10.91 -13.07
N GLU A 117 -0.45 -10.54 -14.17
CA GLU A 117 0.22 -10.12 -15.41
C GLU A 117 0.51 -8.61 -15.45
N ASN A 118 -0.03 -7.84 -14.51
CA ASN A 118 0.16 -6.41 -14.45
C ASN A 118 1.45 -6.01 -13.72
N ALA A 119 1.88 -4.78 -13.95
CA ALA A 119 2.88 -4.08 -13.14
C ALA A 119 2.34 -2.70 -12.77
N LEU A 120 2.69 -2.24 -11.58
CA LEU A 120 2.32 -0.91 -11.08
C LEU A 120 3.57 -0.02 -11.06
N SER A 121 3.47 1.16 -11.64
CA SER A 121 4.53 2.17 -11.60
C SER A 121 4.28 3.15 -10.45
N PHE A 122 5.32 3.50 -9.69
CA PHE A 122 5.28 4.47 -8.61
C PHE A 122 6.40 5.47 -8.77
N THR A 123 6.05 6.75 -8.82
CA THR A 123 6.99 7.85 -8.64
C THR A 123 6.85 8.35 -7.20
N MET A 124 7.91 8.18 -6.42
CA MET A 124 7.94 8.53 -5.00
C MET A 124 8.83 9.74 -4.79
N ARG A 125 8.35 10.74 -4.08
CA ARG A 125 9.13 11.91 -3.67
C ARG A 125 10.29 11.50 -2.75
N ILE A 126 11.14 12.45 -2.46
CA ILE A 126 12.15 12.35 -1.38
C ILE A 126 11.41 11.99 -0.08
N LYS A 127 11.81 10.87 0.54
CA LYS A 127 11.19 10.32 1.77
C LYS A 127 9.70 9.98 1.64
N GLY A 128 9.21 9.88 0.41
CA GLY A 128 7.84 9.52 0.09
C GLY A 128 7.61 8.03 -0.03
N GLY A 129 6.43 7.64 -0.49
CA GLY A 129 6.08 6.23 -0.66
C GLY A 129 4.75 5.99 -1.33
N GLY A 130 4.29 4.76 -1.22
CA GLY A 130 3.00 4.33 -1.73
C GLY A 130 2.48 3.11 -0.99
N ILE A 131 1.17 2.93 -1.06
CA ILE A 131 0.48 1.77 -0.49
C ILE A 131 -0.49 1.23 -1.53
N VAL A 132 -0.58 -0.08 -1.65
CA VAL A 132 -1.64 -0.77 -2.40
C VAL A 132 -2.29 -1.80 -1.49
N ARG A 133 -3.61 -1.84 -1.48
CA ARG A 133 -4.39 -2.96 -0.95
C ARG A 133 -5.06 -3.66 -2.12
N MET A 134 -4.94 -4.98 -2.20
CA MET A 134 -5.53 -5.81 -3.24
C MET A 134 -6.38 -6.91 -2.61
N VAL A 135 -7.66 -6.93 -2.99
CA VAL A 135 -8.65 -7.89 -2.51
C VAL A 135 -9.17 -8.69 -3.70
N PRO A 136 -9.26 -10.04 -3.65
CA PRO A 136 -9.80 -10.82 -4.74
C PRO A 136 -11.20 -10.34 -5.15
N SER A 137 -11.40 -10.14 -6.45
CA SER A 137 -12.71 -9.75 -6.99
C SER A 137 -13.69 -10.92 -6.80
N GLY A 138 -14.80 -10.69 -6.09
CA GLY A 138 -15.79 -11.73 -5.78
C GLY A 138 -15.85 -12.12 -4.31
N THR A 139 -14.91 -11.69 -3.48
CA THR A 139 -15.04 -11.81 -2.03
C THR A 139 -16.08 -10.78 -1.56
N ARG A 140 -17.23 -11.22 -1.07
CA ARG A 140 -18.16 -10.34 -0.38
C ARG A 140 -17.48 -9.89 0.90
N HIS A 141 -17.29 -8.59 1.03
CA HIS A 141 -16.93 -8.01 2.32
C HIS A 141 -18.06 -8.37 3.31
N PRO A 142 -17.77 -8.94 4.49
CA PRO A 142 -18.79 -8.97 5.54
C PRO A 142 -19.18 -7.51 5.81
N ALA A 143 -20.47 -7.23 5.75
CA ALA A 143 -21.00 -5.93 6.14
C ALA A 143 -20.65 -5.66 7.62
N PRO A 144 -20.40 -4.39 7.99
CA PRO A 144 -20.02 -3.99 9.34
C PRO A 144 -21.07 -4.32 10.38
#